data_c962767a1e0dae8d83248c050843e094
#
_entry.id   c962767a1e0dae8d83248c050843e094
#
_cell.length_a   1.000
_cell.length_b   1.000
_cell.length_c   1.000
_cell.angle_alpha   90.00
_cell.angle_beta   90.00
_cell.angle_gamma   90.00
#
_symmetry.space_group_name_H-M   'P 1'
#
loop_
_entity.id
_entity.type
_entity.pdbx_description
1 polymer ?
#
loop_
_entity_poly.entity_id
_entity_poly.type
_entity_poly.pdbx_seq_one_letter_code
_entity_poly.pdbx_strand_id
1 'polypeptide(L)'
;MTRRIPERGDSRHLIERGMSSVDMAGWRCGILGSASLIEHLRKEHRVKRICLTGGLASGKSTAIAYLKAQGASVIDADKLGHIVYETGTQGYRKVIDAFGEDIVGGDDMIDRGKLGAKVFGNPDELKRLTDIVWPEIRHLAELEMNSYEALYPDGVVVLEAAVLFEAGWEDMGDQVWVIAVEPAVAIERACARDGLDRDAVQSRLDAQLSNDERVAKSDVVIENNGSQAEFFESLQAAWEQLNQ
;
A
#
# COMPACT_ATOMS: atom_id res chain seq x y z
N MET A 1 55.30 -9.77 23.31
CA MET A 1 54.74 -11.10 23.02
C MET A 1 53.83 -10.98 21.82
N THR A 2 54.36 -11.26 20.67
CA THR A 2 53.75 -11.07 19.35
C THR A 2 53.19 -12.42 18.87
N ARG A 3 51.85 -12.55 18.70
CA ARG A 3 51.26 -13.75 18.11
C ARG A 3 51.12 -13.57 16.61
N ARG A 4 51.75 -14.48 15.87
CA ARG A 4 51.71 -14.62 14.41
C ARG A 4 50.34 -15.16 13.95
N ILE A 5 49.87 -14.64 12.84
CA ILE A 5 48.73 -15.09 12.03
C ILE A 5 49.24 -16.20 11.10
N PRO A 6 48.57 -17.35 10.96
CA PRO A 6 48.96 -18.37 9.96
C PRO A 6 48.40 -18.03 8.57
N GLU A 7 49.22 -18.28 7.54
CA GLU A 7 48.99 -18.07 6.14
C GLU A 7 47.95 -19.04 5.54
N ARG A 8 47.27 -18.58 4.51
CA ARG A 8 46.27 -19.34 3.74
C ARG A 8 46.95 -20.45 2.93
N GLY A 9 46.52 -21.68 3.13
CA GLY A 9 46.83 -22.83 2.30
C GLY A 9 46.07 -22.81 0.97
N ASP A 10 46.79 -23.02 -0.09
CA ASP A 10 46.36 -23.12 -1.49
C ASP A 10 45.56 -24.43 -1.73
N SER A 11 44.26 -24.31 -2.04
CA SER A 11 43.32 -25.44 -2.28
C SER A 11 43.14 -25.64 -3.80
N ARG A 12 44.22 -25.82 -4.55
CA ARG A 12 44.16 -26.12 -5.99
C ARG A 12 44.57 -27.55 -6.35
N HIS A 13 44.21 -28.53 -5.58
CA HIS A 13 44.44 -29.94 -5.99
C HIS A 13 43.47 -30.88 -5.35
N LEU A 14 42.26 -30.98 -5.90
CA LEU A 14 41.34 -32.13 -5.66
C LEU A 14 40.09 -32.09 -6.56
N ILE A 15 40.25 -31.92 -7.90
CA ILE A 15 39.19 -32.28 -8.85
C ILE A 15 39.88 -32.84 -10.12
N GLU A 16 40.41 -34.04 -9.99
CA GLU A 16 40.71 -34.89 -11.13
C GLU A 16 40.73 -36.32 -10.66
N ARG A 17 39.56 -36.98 -10.60
CA ARG A 17 39.36 -38.41 -10.83
C ARG A 17 37.86 -38.72 -10.74
N GLY A 18 37.29 -39.13 -11.89
CA GLY A 18 36.12 -40.00 -11.95
C GLY A 18 34.81 -39.32 -12.37
N MET A 19 34.70 -38.88 -13.61
CA MET A 19 33.41 -38.85 -14.28
C MET A 19 33.54 -39.63 -15.60
N SER A 20 33.10 -40.89 -15.53
CA SER A 20 32.85 -41.70 -16.70
C SER A 20 31.56 -41.19 -17.40
N SER A 21 31.62 -41.29 -18.75
CA SER A 21 30.54 -40.96 -19.68
C SER A 21 29.16 -41.42 -19.21
N VAL A 22 28.30 -40.50 -18.84
CA VAL A 22 26.87 -40.72 -18.68
C VAL A 22 26.16 -39.89 -19.75
N ASP A 23 25.32 -40.59 -20.51
CA ASP A 23 24.57 -40.16 -21.68
C ASP A 23 23.97 -38.75 -21.60
N MET A 24 24.35 -37.89 -22.56
CA MET A 24 23.75 -36.60 -22.77
C MET A 24 22.35 -36.62 -23.42
N ALA A 25 21.74 -37.78 -23.58
CA ALA A 25 20.39 -37.94 -24.15
C ALA A 25 19.26 -37.79 -23.11
N GLY A 26 19.54 -37.92 -21.80
CA GLY A 26 18.55 -37.88 -20.72
C GLY A 26 18.20 -36.46 -20.21
N TRP A 27 18.96 -35.42 -20.55
CA TRP A 27 18.79 -34.09 -19.96
C TRP A 27 17.83 -33.15 -20.71
N ARG A 28 17.32 -33.57 -21.88
CA ARG A 28 16.36 -32.72 -22.62
C ARG A 28 14.89 -32.83 -22.16
N CYS A 29 14.55 -33.81 -21.34
CA CYS A 29 13.15 -33.98 -20.86
C CYS A 29 12.87 -33.40 -19.47
N GLY A 30 13.91 -33.00 -18.70
CA GLY A 30 13.77 -32.45 -17.36
C GLY A 30 13.56 -30.92 -17.27
N ILE A 31 13.91 -30.18 -18.34
CA ILE A 31 13.91 -28.70 -18.30
C ILE A 31 12.48 -28.12 -18.52
N LEU A 32 11.62 -28.83 -19.24
CA LEU A 32 10.23 -28.40 -19.44
C LEU A 32 9.35 -28.63 -18.18
N GLY A 33 9.72 -29.60 -17.35
CA GLY A 33 9.07 -29.83 -16.05
C GLY A 33 9.49 -28.82 -14.95
N SER A 34 10.73 -28.31 -15.04
CA SER A 34 11.25 -27.38 -14.04
C SER A 34 10.67 -25.96 -14.19
N ALA A 35 10.42 -25.48 -15.39
CA ALA A 35 9.82 -24.18 -15.62
C ALA A 35 8.37 -24.12 -15.11
N SER A 36 7.57 -25.15 -15.41
CA SER A 36 6.19 -25.28 -14.92
C SER A 36 6.13 -25.46 -13.40
N LEU A 37 7.06 -26.21 -12.82
CA LEU A 37 7.15 -26.40 -11.37
C LEU A 37 7.61 -25.10 -10.66
N ILE A 38 8.59 -24.39 -11.24
CA ILE A 38 9.05 -23.09 -10.74
C ILE A 38 7.94 -22.05 -10.87
N GLU A 39 7.16 -22.08 -11.94
CA GLU A 39 6.04 -21.18 -12.16
C GLU A 39 4.87 -21.50 -11.23
N HIS A 40 4.64 -22.80 -10.95
CA HIS A 40 3.66 -23.25 -9.96
C HIS A 40 4.08 -22.88 -8.53
N LEU A 41 5.34 -23.11 -8.16
CA LEU A 41 5.89 -22.69 -6.86
C LEU A 41 5.93 -21.17 -6.70
N ARG A 42 6.16 -20.41 -7.78
CA ARG A 42 6.05 -18.94 -7.76
C ARG A 42 4.61 -18.45 -7.57
N LYS A 43 3.61 -19.21 -8.01
CA LYS A 43 2.19 -18.88 -7.76
C LYS A 43 1.77 -19.18 -6.32
N GLU A 44 2.35 -20.24 -5.71
CA GLU A 44 2.06 -20.61 -4.32
C GLU A 44 2.76 -19.69 -3.30
N HIS A 45 3.87 -19.01 -3.70
CA HIS A 45 4.69 -18.15 -2.85
C HIS A 45 4.72 -16.72 -3.41
N ARG A 46 3.56 -16.05 -3.45
CA ARG A 46 3.47 -14.65 -3.87
C ARG A 46 2.85 -13.83 -2.76
N VAL A 47 3.50 -12.71 -2.42
CA VAL A 47 2.92 -11.69 -1.55
C VAL A 47 1.53 -11.33 -2.03
N LYS A 48 0.57 -11.39 -1.14
CA LYS A 48 -0.79 -10.92 -1.40
C LYS A 48 -0.85 -9.42 -1.15
N ARG A 49 -1.24 -8.67 -2.16
CA ARG A 49 -1.36 -7.21 -2.10
C ARG A 49 -2.83 -6.82 -1.99
N ILE A 50 -3.17 -6.08 -0.96
CA ILE A 50 -4.53 -5.57 -0.73
C ILE A 50 -4.52 -4.05 -0.83
N CYS A 51 -5.43 -3.48 -1.61
CA CYS A 51 -5.75 -2.07 -1.54
C CYS A 51 -6.97 -1.90 -0.62
N LEU A 52 -6.79 -1.22 0.52
CA LEU A 52 -7.83 -0.99 1.51
C LEU A 52 -8.32 0.46 1.44
N THR A 53 -9.63 0.62 1.26
CA THR A 53 -10.28 1.93 1.27
C THR A 53 -11.60 1.93 2.03
N GLY A 54 -12.23 3.08 2.11
CA GLY A 54 -13.54 3.28 2.75
C GLY A 54 -13.80 4.74 3.06
N GLY A 55 -15.04 5.11 3.20
CA GLY A 55 -15.49 6.48 3.45
C GLY A 55 -15.11 7.03 4.82
N LEU A 56 -15.55 8.26 5.07
CA LEU A 56 -15.41 8.92 6.37
C LEU A 56 -16.05 8.06 7.48
N ALA A 57 -15.33 7.91 8.58
CA ALA A 57 -15.77 7.15 9.77
C ALA A 57 -16.19 5.68 9.50
N SER A 58 -15.77 5.09 8.36
CA SER A 58 -16.09 3.69 8.02
C SER A 58 -15.43 2.66 8.95
N GLY A 59 -14.36 3.02 9.67
CA GLY A 59 -13.63 2.09 10.54
C GLY A 59 -12.33 1.55 9.94
N LYS A 60 -11.77 2.18 8.91
CA LYS A 60 -10.47 1.80 8.31
C LYS A 60 -9.37 1.61 9.34
N SER A 61 -9.23 2.52 10.30
CA SER A 61 -8.19 2.43 11.34
C SER A 61 -8.33 1.17 12.19
N THR A 62 -9.55 0.73 12.49
CA THR A 62 -9.83 -0.51 13.22
C THR A 62 -9.47 -1.72 12.36
N ALA A 63 -9.84 -1.71 11.07
CA ALA A 63 -9.46 -2.75 10.12
C ALA A 63 -7.93 -2.87 9.98
N ILE A 64 -7.23 -1.74 9.87
CA ILE A 64 -5.76 -1.69 9.82
C ILE A 64 -5.14 -2.31 11.08
N ALA A 65 -5.64 -1.95 12.26
CA ALA A 65 -5.14 -2.52 13.52
C ALA A 65 -5.34 -4.04 13.56
N TYR A 66 -6.50 -4.53 13.10
CA TYR A 66 -6.78 -5.95 12.98
C TYR A 66 -5.81 -6.65 12.01
N LEU A 67 -5.66 -6.13 10.77
CA LEU A 67 -4.80 -6.73 9.75
C LEU A 67 -3.33 -6.77 10.19
N LYS A 68 -2.85 -5.73 10.87
CA LYS A 68 -1.51 -5.72 11.48
C LYS A 68 -1.36 -6.80 12.56
N ALA A 69 -2.39 -7.03 13.38
CA ALA A 69 -2.38 -8.09 14.37
C ALA A 69 -2.37 -9.49 13.75
N GLN A 70 -2.89 -9.64 12.52
CA GLN A 70 -2.79 -10.88 11.73
C GLN A 70 -1.45 -11.03 10.99
N GLY A 71 -0.52 -10.07 11.10
CA GLY A 71 0.80 -10.13 10.48
C GLY A 71 0.93 -9.40 9.14
N ALA A 72 -0.09 -8.68 8.68
CA ALA A 72 0.01 -7.87 7.48
C ALA A 72 0.93 -6.65 7.70
N SER A 73 1.74 -6.30 6.70
CA SER A 73 2.37 -4.99 6.62
C SER A 73 1.38 -3.98 6.06
N VAL A 74 1.37 -2.76 6.60
CA VAL A 74 0.44 -1.71 6.14
C VAL A 74 1.20 -0.47 5.75
N ILE A 75 0.99 -0.06 4.51
CA ILE A 75 1.48 1.17 3.89
C ILE A 75 0.34 2.17 3.91
N ASP A 76 0.57 3.32 4.52
CA ASP A 76 -0.39 4.40 4.70
C ASP A 76 -0.11 5.49 3.66
N ALA A 77 -0.95 5.60 2.64
CA ALA A 77 -0.77 6.54 1.54
C ALA A 77 -0.79 8.01 2.00
N ASP A 78 -1.54 8.32 3.06
CA ASP A 78 -1.57 9.69 3.61
C ASP A 78 -0.22 10.06 4.22
N LYS A 79 0.47 9.10 4.87
CA LYS A 79 1.84 9.31 5.36
C LYS A 79 2.84 9.47 4.23
N LEU A 80 2.72 8.67 3.16
CA LEU A 80 3.56 8.86 1.98
C LEU A 80 3.36 10.23 1.35
N GLY A 81 2.11 10.74 1.33
CA GLY A 81 1.82 12.11 0.93
C GLY A 81 2.56 13.17 1.75
N HIS A 82 2.89 12.88 3.02
CA HIS A 82 3.73 13.76 3.83
C HIS A 82 5.19 13.73 3.36
N ILE A 83 5.71 12.54 3.04
CA ILE A 83 7.09 12.37 2.56
C ILE A 83 7.30 13.06 1.21
N VAL A 84 6.30 13.05 0.32
CA VAL A 84 6.37 13.72 -0.99
C VAL A 84 6.68 15.20 -0.86
N TYR A 85 6.26 15.85 0.23
CA TYR A 85 6.50 17.27 0.49
C TYR A 85 7.80 17.58 1.26
N GLU A 86 8.58 16.56 1.63
CA GLU A 86 9.84 16.78 2.34
C GLU A 86 10.89 17.41 1.45
N THR A 87 11.66 18.32 2.04
CA THR A 87 12.74 19.03 1.33
C THR A 87 13.72 18.06 0.65
N GLY A 88 13.98 18.31 -0.62
CA GLY A 88 14.90 17.49 -1.42
C GLY A 88 14.24 16.38 -2.20
N THR A 89 12.96 16.05 -1.97
CA THR A 89 12.21 15.08 -2.78
C THR A 89 11.89 15.63 -4.17
N GLN A 90 11.55 14.75 -5.10
CA GLN A 90 11.11 15.13 -6.43
C GLN A 90 9.74 15.84 -6.36
N GLY A 91 8.83 15.34 -5.53
CA GLY A 91 7.52 15.95 -5.32
C GLY A 91 7.60 17.38 -4.77
N TYR A 92 8.46 17.62 -3.78
CA TYR A 92 8.74 18.95 -3.25
C TYR A 92 9.14 19.93 -4.36
N ARG A 93 10.09 19.57 -5.22
CA ARG A 93 10.56 20.42 -6.33
C ARG A 93 9.44 20.69 -7.32
N LYS A 94 8.73 19.65 -7.78
CA LYS A 94 7.63 19.78 -8.74
C LYS A 94 6.49 20.66 -8.22
N VAL A 95 6.18 20.56 -6.92
CA VAL A 95 5.13 21.40 -6.31
C VAL A 95 5.56 22.86 -6.23
N ILE A 96 6.80 23.16 -5.88
CA ILE A 96 7.32 24.54 -5.89
C ILE A 96 7.36 25.09 -7.32
N ASP A 97 7.84 24.32 -8.28
CA ASP A 97 7.86 24.73 -9.70
C ASP A 97 6.45 25.06 -10.23
N ALA A 98 5.45 24.34 -9.74
CA ALA A 98 4.07 24.53 -10.15
C ALA A 98 3.36 25.69 -9.43
N PHE A 99 3.59 25.86 -8.12
CA PHE A 99 2.81 26.76 -7.28
C PHE A 99 3.58 27.98 -6.78
N GLY A 100 4.89 28.04 -7.05
CA GLY A 100 5.77 29.16 -6.69
C GLY A 100 6.44 28.99 -5.33
N GLU A 101 7.55 29.73 -5.15
CA GLU A 101 8.36 29.67 -3.91
C GLU A 101 7.65 30.25 -2.68
N ASP A 102 6.59 31.04 -2.88
CA ASP A 102 5.81 31.68 -1.79
C ASP A 102 5.07 30.64 -0.92
N ILE A 103 4.91 29.39 -1.40
CA ILE A 103 4.38 28.29 -0.59
C ILE A 103 5.41 27.69 0.37
N VAL A 104 6.69 28.08 0.29
CA VAL A 104 7.73 27.58 1.19
C VAL A 104 7.70 28.38 2.50
N GLY A 105 7.78 27.65 3.61
CA GLY A 105 7.88 28.23 4.95
C GLY A 105 9.29 28.69 5.30
N GLY A 106 9.45 29.30 6.46
CA GLY A 106 10.77 29.76 6.96
C GLY A 106 11.70 28.61 7.39
N ASP A 107 11.21 27.41 7.39
CA ASP A 107 11.91 26.16 7.71
C ASP A 107 12.29 25.34 6.45
N ASP A 108 12.19 25.96 5.28
CA ASP A 108 12.40 25.34 3.96
C ASP A 108 11.43 24.18 3.65
N MET A 109 10.32 24.05 4.38
CA MET A 109 9.27 23.07 4.13
C MET A 109 8.08 23.72 3.40
N ILE A 110 7.30 22.89 2.67
CA ILE A 110 6.05 23.37 2.08
C ILE A 110 5.06 23.70 3.20
N ASP A 111 4.66 24.96 3.26
CA ASP A 111 3.57 25.44 4.11
C ASP A 111 2.23 24.99 3.52
N ARG A 112 1.65 23.94 4.13
CA ARG A 112 0.38 23.36 3.68
C ARG A 112 -0.79 24.33 3.75
N GLY A 113 -0.74 25.31 4.64
CA GLY A 113 -1.75 26.34 4.72
C GLY A 113 -1.71 27.25 3.50
N LYS A 114 -0.52 27.70 3.10
CA LYS A 114 -0.33 28.51 1.90
C LYS A 114 -0.67 27.75 0.62
N LEU A 115 -0.22 26.49 0.50
CA LEU A 115 -0.57 25.62 -0.62
C LEU A 115 -2.06 25.35 -0.65
N GLY A 116 -2.67 25.02 0.49
CA GLY A 116 -4.09 24.82 0.63
C GLY A 116 -4.91 26.04 0.19
N ALA A 117 -4.49 27.24 0.57
CA ALA A 117 -5.15 28.49 0.15
C ALA A 117 -5.16 28.70 -1.38
N LYS A 118 -4.17 28.13 -2.10
CA LYS A 118 -4.13 28.18 -3.57
C LYS A 118 -5.05 27.15 -4.22
N VAL A 119 -5.21 25.98 -3.62
CA VAL A 119 -5.92 24.85 -4.25
C VAL A 119 -7.34 24.65 -3.74
N PHE A 120 -7.64 25.01 -2.47
CA PHE A 120 -8.99 24.85 -1.95
C PHE A 120 -9.96 25.85 -2.59
N GLY A 121 -11.09 25.32 -3.08
CA GLY A 121 -12.09 26.11 -3.81
C GLY A 121 -11.74 26.38 -5.28
N ASN A 122 -10.62 25.84 -5.78
CA ASN A 122 -10.24 25.87 -7.18
C ASN A 122 -9.99 24.44 -7.70
N PRO A 123 -10.97 23.80 -8.38
CA PRO A 123 -10.85 22.44 -8.88
C PRO A 123 -9.68 22.21 -9.83
N ASP A 124 -9.35 23.21 -10.67
CA ASP A 124 -8.25 23.08 -11.63
C ASP A 124 -6.88 23.06 -10.93
N GLU A 125 -6.70 23.92 -9.92
CA GLU A 125 -5.46 23.94 -9.14
C GLU A 125 -5.35 22.70 -8.22
N LEU A 126 -6.47 22.23 -7.67
CA LEU A 126 -6.49 20.97 -6.93
C LEU A 126 -6.09 19.81 -7.84
N LYS A 127 -6.66 19.72 -9.04
CA LYS A 127 -6.28 18.73 -10.04
C LYS A 127 -4.79 18.82 -10.40
N ARG A 128 -4.29 20.04 -10.64
CA ARG A 128 -2.87 20.27 -10.92
C ARG A 128 -1.96 19.75 -9.80
N LEU A 129 -2.36 19.96 -8.54
CA LEU A 129 -1.63 19.45 -7.40
C LEU A 129 -1.66 17.92 -7.35
N THR A 130 -2.83 17.32 -7.50
CA THR A 130 -2.98 15.85 -7.47
C THR A 130 -2.25 15.16 -8.62
N ASP A 131 -2.24 15.75 -9.81
CA ASP A 131 -1.48 15.26 -10.99
C ASP A 131 0.05 15.23 -10.74
N ILE A 132 0.55 16.04 -9.79
CA ILE A 132 1.95 16.02 -9.37
C ILE A 132 2.16 15.03 -8.22
N VAL A 133 1.31 15.07 -7.21
CA VAL A 133 1.55 14.39 -5.92
C VAL A 133 1.19 12.91 -5.96
N TRP A 134 0.08 12.54 -6.62
CA TRP A 134 -0.38 11.14 -6.65
C TRP A 134 0.60 10.18 -7.35
N PRO A 135 1.24 10.53 -8.47
CA PRO A 135 2.29 9.67 -9.05
C PRO A 135 3.50 9.48 -8.13
N GLU A 136 3.88 10.51 -7.35
CA GLU A 136 4.98 10.39 -6.40
C GLU A 136 4.62 9.49 -5.22
N ILE A 137 3.38 9.61 -4.68
CA ILE A 137 2.87 8.71 -3.62
C ILE A 137 2.83 7.28 -4.13
N ARG A 138 2.28 7.06 -5.33
CA ARG A 138 2.24 5.74 -5.96
C ARG A 138 3.63 5.12 -6.07
N HIS A 139 4.59 5.89 -6.56
CA HIS A 139 5.98 5.42 -6.68
C HIS A 139 6.58 5.00 -5.33
N LEU A 140 6.37 5.80 -4.28
CA LEU A 140 6.83 5.45 -2.93
C LEU A 140 6.12 4.18 -2.40
N ALA A 141 4.82 4.05 -2.61
CA ALA A 141 4.07 2.88 -2.20
C ALA A 141 4.55 1.61 -2.93
N GLU A 142 4.82 1.69 -4.24
CA GLU A 142 5.38 0.58 -5.02
C GLU A 142 6.77 0.17 -4.50
N LEU A 143 7.62 1.13 -4.15
CA LEU A 143 8.95 0.85 -3.56
C LEU A 143 8.83 0.12 -2.22
N GLU A 144 7.93 0.56 -1.34
CA GLU A 144 7.70 -0.10 -0.05
C GLU A 144 7.10 -1.50 -0.22
N MET A 145 6.11 -1.68 -1.11
CA MET A 145 5.54 -2.98 -1.43
C MET A 145 6.59 -3.96 -1.95
N ASN A 146 7.40 -3.53 -2.93
CA ASN A 146 8.46 -4.36 -3.51
C ASN A 146 9.53 -4.72 -2.48
N SER A 147 9.87 -3.79 -1.59
CA SER A 147 10.82 -4.04 -0.51
C SER A 147 10.29 -5.07 0.48
N TYR A 148 9.00 -4.99 0.81
CA TYR A 148 8.35 -5.98 1.67
C TYR A 148 8.31 -7.36 1.01
N GLU A 149 7.93 -7.44 -0.26
CA GLU A 149 7.88 -8.69 -1.03
C GLU A 149 9.24 -9.39 -1.10
N ALA A 150 10.32 -8.63 -1.25
CA ALA A 150 11.68 -9.18 -1.27
C ALA A 150 12.08 -9.83 0.08
N LEU A 151 11.53 -9.34 1.19
CA LEU A 151 11.82 -9.84 2.54
C LEU A 151 10.86 -10.94 2.99
N TYR A 152 9.60 -10.88 2.54
CA TYR A 152 8.49 -11.74 3.00
C TYR A 152 7.67 -12.25 1.81
N PRO A 153 8.18 -13.20 1.03
CA PRO A 153 7.55 -13.66 -0.23
C PRO A 153 6.15 -14.29 -0.03
N ASP A 154 5.83 -14.76 1.17
CA ASP A 154 4.52 -15.33 1.52
C ASP A 154 3.68 -14.39 2.40
N GLY A 155 4.08 -13.13 2.49
CA GLY A 155 3.43 -12.16 3.35
C GLY A 155 2.15 -11.55 2.75
N VAL A 156 1.51 -10.69 3.54
CA VAL A 156 0.41 -9.82 3.09
C VAL A 156 0.83 -8.37 3.28
N VAL A 157 0.71 -7.57 2.23
CA VAL A 157 0.91 -6.12 2.28
C VAL A 157 -0.39 -5.41 1.92
N VAL A 158 -0.72 -4.39 2.69
CA VAL A 158 -1.95 -3.60 2.55
C VAL A 158 -1.57 -2.15 2.25
N LEU A 159 -2.02 -1.61 1.13
CA LEU A 159 -2.01 -0.18 0.85
C LEU A 159 -3.32 0.42 1.35
N GLU A 160 -3.26 1.26 2.36
CA GLU A 160 -4.42 2.04 2.80
C GLU A 160 -4.42 3.41 2.14
N ALA A 161 -5.54 3.72 1.47
CA ALA A 161 -5.74 5.03 0.84
C ALA A 161 -7.22 5.44 0.89
N ALA A 162 -7.49 6.62 1.46
CA ALA A 162 -8.85 7.16 1.46
C ALA A 162 -9.33 7.56 0.05
N VAL A 163 -8.40 7.93 -0.82
CA VAL A 163 -8.63 8.39 -2.21
C VAL A 163 -8.21 7.34 -3.25
N LEU A 164 -8.29 6.06 -2.91
CA LEU A 164 -7.80 4.95 -3.74
C LEU A 164 -8.33 5.01 -5.18
N PHE A 165 -9.64 5.16 -5.33
CA PHE A 165 -10.31 5.17 -6.63
C PHE A 165 -10.13 6.49 -7.37
N GLU A 166 -10.14 7.61 -6.64
CA GLU A 166 -9.92 8.94 -7.19
C GLU A 166 -8.51 9.08 -7.77
N ALA A 167 -7.54 8.41 -7.15
CA ALA A 167 -6.15 8.38 -7.58
C ALA A 167 -5.84 7.30 -8.64
N GLY A 168 -6.77 6.37 -8.90
CA GLY A 168 -6.59 5.26 -9.85
C GLY A 168 -5.54 4.26 -9.38
N TRP A 169 -5.54 3.90 -8.08
CA TRP A 169 -4.56 3.00 -7.48
C TRP A 169 -5.10 1.59 -7.22
N GLU A 170 -6.30 1.27 -7.69
CA GLU A 170 -6.92 -0.04 -7.54
C GLU A 170 -6.10 -1.18 -8.18
N ASP A 171 -5.28 -0.87 -9.17
CA ASP A 171 -4.41 -1.82 -9.86
C ASP A 171 -3.09 -2.14 -9.10
N MET A 172 -2.83 -1.47 -7.96
CA MET A 172 -1.65 -1.72 -7.13
C MET A 172 -1.77 -2.98 -6.26
N GLY A 173 -2.98 -3.50 -6.08
CA GLY A 173 -3.29 -4.70 -5.30
C GLY A 173 -3.81 -5.86 -6.14
N ASP A 174 -3.77 -7.06 -5.56
CA ASP A 174 -4.43 -8.24 -6.12
C ASP A 174 -5.94 -8.21 -5.83
N GLN A 175 -6.33 -7.50 -4.76
CA GLN A 175 -7.72 -7.29 -4.34
C GLN A 175 -7.92 -5.89 -3.78
N VAL A 176 -9.09 -5.33 -4.04
CA VAL A 176 -9.58 -4.10 -3.43
C VAL A 176 -10.59 -4.43 -2.34
N TRP A 177 -10.27 -4.05 -1.10
CA TRP A 177 -11.13 -4.22 0.07
C TRP A 177 -11.74 -2.87 0.45
N VAL A 178 -13.06 -2.84 0.58
CA VAL A 178 -13.82 -1.64 0.97
C VAL A 178 -14.46 -1.86 2.34
N ILE A 179 -14.16 -0.95 3.27
CA ILE A 179 -14.92 -0.87 4.52
C ILE A 179 -16.14 0.00 4.25
N ALA A 180 -17.29 -0.64 4.16
CA ALA A 180 -18.58 0.00 3.91
C ALA A 180 -19.30 0.33 5.23
N VAL A 181 -19.92 1.51 5.28
CA VAL A 181 -20.74 1.94 6.41
C VAL A 181 -21.92 2.78 5.91
N GLU A 182 -23.10 2.54 6.44
CA GLU A 182 -24.27 3.35 6.14
C GLU A 182 -24.02 4.83 6.45
N PRO A 183 -24.44 5.78 5.57
CA PRO A 183 -24.21 7.20 5.76
C PRO A 183 -24.67 7.74 7.11
N ALA A 184 -25.84 7.28 7.60
CA ALA A 184 -26.36 7.68 8.90
C ALA A 184 -25.43 7.28 10.04
N VAL A 185 -24.88 6.05 10.00
CA VAL A 185 -23.94 5.54 11.00
C VAL A 185 -22.59 6.28 10.91
N ALA A 186 -22.12 6.56 9.69
CA ALA A 186 -20.89 7.34 9.48
C ALA A 186 -21.00 8.74 10.08
N ILE A 187 -22.13 9.42 9.88
CA ILE A 187 -22.41 10.75 10.43
C ILE A 187 -22.39 10.71 11.96
N GLU A 188 -23.11 9.79 12.58
CA GLU A 188 -23.16 9.66 14.03
C GLU A 188 -21.76 9.43 14.62
N ARG A 189 -20.98 8.53 14.03
CA ARG A 189 -19.62 8.24 14.46
C ARG A 189 -18.68 9.42 14.28
N ALA A 190 -18.77 10.13 13.15
CA ALA A 190 -17.93 11.30 12.89
C ALA A 190 -18.29 12.47 13.81
N CYS A 191 -19.56 12.76 14.04
CA CYS A 191 -19.99 13.78 15.00
C CYS A 191 -19.51 13.46 16.42
N ALA A 192 -19.64 12.20 16.86
CA ALA A 192 -19.21 11.78 18.19
C ALA A 192 -17.69 11.83 18.38
N ARG A 193 -16.91 11.49 17.34
CA ARG A 193 -15.46 11.46 17.40
C ARG A 193 -14.83 12.85 17.30
N ASP A 194 -15.30 13.66 16.34
CA ASP A 194 -14.62 14.90 15.92
C ASP A 194 -15.31 16.16 16.50
N GLY A 195 -16.46 16.02 17.15
CA GLY A 195 -17.23 17.14 17.67
C GLY A 195 -17.81 18.06 16.58
N LEU A 196 -17.91 17.58 15.35
CA LEU A 196 -18.42 18.32 14.21
C LEU A 196 -19.95 18.31 14.20
N ASP A 197 -20.55 19.37 13.64
CA ASP A 197 -21.97 19.36 13.37
C ASP A 197 -22.33 18.43 12.20
N ARG A 198 -23.61 18.03 12.14
CA ARG A 198 -24.10 17.05 11.17
C ARG A 198 -23.96 17.52 9.73
N ASP A 199 -24.18 18.81 9.47
CA ASP A 199 -24.14 19.38 8.12
C ASP A 199 -22.70 19.43 7.59
N ALA A 200 -21.74 19.75 8.46
CA ALA A 200 -20.33 19.72 8.11
C ALA A 200 -19.85 18.28 7.77
N VAL A 201 -20.33 17.29 8.51
CA VAL A 201 -20.02 15.86 8.24
C VAL A 201 -20.68 15.43 6.93
N GLN A 202 -21.96 15.79 6.71
CA GLN A 202 -22.67 15.47 5.47
C GLN A 202 -21.94 16.05 4.25
N SER A 203 -21.56 17.33 4.31
CA SER A 203 -20.80 17.97 3.22
C SER A 203 -19.49 17.26 2.89
N ARG A 204 -18.81 16.68 3.89
CA ARG A 204 -17.60 15.87 3.67
C ARG A 204 -17.89 14.51 3.03
N LEU A 205 -19.03 13.90 3.37
CA LEU A 205 -19.48 12.66 2.73
C LEU A 205 -19.86 12.89 1.27
N ASP A 206 -20.59 13.98 1.00
CA ASP A 206 -21.05 14.35 -0.35
C ASP A 206 -19.88 14.69 -1.29
N ALA A 207 -18.74 15.09 -0.73
CA ALA A 207 -17.51 15.37 -1.49
C ALA A 207 -16.69 14.11 -1.82
N GLN A 208 -17.05 12.94 -1.28
CA GLN A 208 -16.38 11.67 -1.52
C GLN A 208 -17.21 10.81 -2.47
N LEU A 209 -16.60 9.78 -3.08
CA LEU A 209 -17.35 8.72 -3.75
C LEU A 209 -18.37 8.10 -2.77
N SER A 210 -19.55 7.78 -3.26
CA SER A 210 -20.58 7.08 -2.49
C SER A 210 -20.11 5.66 -2.11
N ASN A 211 -20.77 5.07 -1.11
CA ASN A 211 -20.54 3.66 -0.77
C ASN A 211 -20.84 2.74 -1.95
N ASP A 212 -21.95 2.98 -2.66
CA ASP A 212 -22.36 2.15 -3.80
C ASP A 212 -21.31 2.16 -4.91
N GLU A 213 -20.72 3.33 -5.22
CA GLU A 213 -19.64 3.45 -6.20
C GLU A 213 -18.38 2.72 -5.75
N ARG A 214 -18.02 2.78 -4.46
CA ARG A 214 -16.88 2.04 -3.92
C ARG A 214 -17.11 0.54 -3.94
N VAL A 215 -18.28 0.09 -3.49
CA VAL A 215 -18.68 -1.32 -3.49
C VAL A 215 -18.66 -1.90 -4.90
N ALA A 216 -19.18 -1.16 -5.89
CA ALA A 216 -19.19 -1.61 -7.30
C ALA A 216 -17.79 -1.81 -7.91
N LYS A 217 -16.75 -1.21 -7.30
CA LYS A 217 -15.36 -1.28 -7.76
C LYS A 217 -14.48 -2.17 -6.87
N SER A 218 -15.04 -2.83 -5.87
CA SER A 218 -14.28 -3.64 -4.90
C SER A 218 -14.44 -5.14 -5.13
N ASP A 219 -13.41 -5.91 -4.75
CA ASP A 219 -13.45 -7.37 -4.75
C ASP A 219 -14.02 -7.91 -3.44
N VAL A 220 -13.79 -7.21 -2.32
CA VAL A 220 -14.24 -7.59 -0.99
C VAL A 220 -14.89 -6.40 -0.30
N VAL A 221 -16.14 -6.59 0.14
CA VAL A 221 -16.89 -5.62 0.94
C VAL A 221 -16.96 -6.09 2.38
N ILE A 222 -16.51 -5.25 3.30
CA ILE A 222 -16.54 -5.51 4.73
C ILE A 222 -17.48 -4.46 5.37
N GLU A 223 -18.66 -4.87 5.76
CA GLU A 223 -19.65 -3.98 6.36
C GLU A 223 -19.33 -3.67 7.82
N ASN A 224 -19.52 -2.42 8.20
CA ASN A 224 -19.32 -1.94 9.57
C ASN A 224 -20.53 -1.10 10.04
N ASN A 225 -21.72 -1.68 9.96
CA ASN A 225 -22.97 -1.02 10.37
C ASN A 225 -23.39 -1.36 11.81
N GLY A 226 -22.90 -2.48 12.32
CA GLY A 226 -23.29 -3.03 13.61
C GLY A 226 -22.30 -2.78 14.74
N SER A 227 -22.19 -3.76 15.61
CA SER A 227 -21.27 -3.79 16.74
C SER A 227 -19.83 -4.00 16.30
N GLN A 228 -18.91 -3.68 17.18
CA GLN A 228 -17.48 -3.97 16.96
C GLN A 228 -17.20 -5.47 16.82
N ALA A 229 -17.95 -6.33 17.51
CA ALA A 229 -17.80 -7.78 17.41
C ALA A 229 -18.17 -8.28 16.01
N GLU A 230 -19.30 -7.88 15.47
CA GLU A 230 -19.73 -8.22 14.11
C GLU A 230 -18.74 -7.71 13.07
N PHE A 231 -18.17 -6.53 13.26
CA PHE A 231 -17.14 -6.00 12.38
C PHE A 231 -15.87 -6.85 12.40
N PHE A 232 -15.43 -7.31 13.58
CA PHE A 232 -14.28 -8.22 13.68
C PHE A 232 -14.55 -9.58 13.07
N GLU A 233 -15.75 -10.12 13.19
CA GLU A 233 -16.16 -11.37 12.52
C GLU A 233 -16.09 -11.21 10.99
N SER A 234 -16.54 -10.09 10.44
CA SER A 234 -16.46 -9.79 9.01
C SER A 234 -15.01 -9.66 8.53
N LEU A 235 -14.15 -8.99 9.30
CA LEU A 235 -12.73 -8.88 9.02
C LEU A 235 -12.03 -10.24 9.05
N GLN A 236 -12.38 -11.08 10.03
CA GLN A 236 -11.83 -12.43 10.15
C GLN A 236 -12.23 -13.29 8.96
N ALA A 237 -13.49 -13.27 8.55
CA ALA A 237 -13.98 -14.02 7.40
C ALA A 237 -13.24 -13.62 6.10
N ALA A 238 -13.05 -12.31 5.88
CA ALA A 238 -12.30 -11.80 4.73
C ALA A 238 -10.82 -12.23 4.76
N TRP A 239 -10.19 -12.20 5.94
CA TRP A 239 -8.81 -12.63 6.13
C TRP A 239 -8.62 -14.14 5.91
N GLU A 240 -9.55 -14.96 6.40
CA GLU A 240 -9.53 -16.42 6.19
C GLU A 240 -9.71 -16.77 4.72
N GLN A 241 -10.63 -16.09 4.02
CA GLN A 241 -10.83 -16.27 2.57
C GLN A 241 -9.59 -15.88 1.76
N LEU A 242 -8.89 -14.82 2.13
CA LEU A 242 -7.64 -14.42 1.49
C LEU A 242 -6.58 -15.52 1.58
N ASN A 243 -6.57 -16.32 2.65
CA ASN A 243 -5.53 -17.32 2.95
C ASN A 243 -5.92 -18.77 2.57
N GLN A 244 -7.04 -18.95 1.86
CA GLN A 244 -7.44 -20.22 1.27
C GLN A 244 -6.82 -20.40 -0.13
#